data_1396058366022face96039b292bf80d8
#
_entry.id   1396058366022face96039b292bf80d8
#
_cell.length_a   1.000
_cell.length_b   1.000
_cell.length_c   1.000
_cell.angle_alpha   90.00
_cell.angle_beta   90.00
_cell.angle_gamma   90.00
#
_symmetry.space_group_name_H-M   'P 1'
#
loop_
_entity.id
_entity.type
_entity.pdbx_description
1 polymer ?
#
loop_
_entity_poly.entity_id
_entity_poly.type
_entity_poly.pdbx_seq_one_letter_code
_entity_poly.pdbx_strand_id
1 'polypeptide(L)'
;MDYHSVLGPIDPQIERDGKLVPALSYLAQFDRLNEKAKKGELTTAEALLLQKLDLAELHQFELARDLTISLLKQWLTTYKFKDWNETETRKIPVTQKMREKRAAQIARALNEHDRWLSHGRGISMNTLREELKLKVDDFSENKELHATVWNYLWFMRDHMRRIPTDSFVHSLAFF
;
A
#
# COMPACT_ATOMS: atom_id res chain seq x y z
N MET A 1 -1.45 2.11 -16.00
CA MET A 1 -1.30 0.67 -15.71
C MET A 1 -1.81 -0.07 -16.94
N ASP A 2 -1.47 -1.34 -17.09
CA ASP A 2 -2.16 -2.26 -17.99
C ASP A 2 -2.85 -3.37 -17.17
N TYR A 3 -3.43 -4.36 -17.83
CA TYR A 3 -4.15 -5.46 -17.17
C TYR A 3 -3.25 -6.41 -16.37
N HIS A 4 -1.94 -6.42 -16.62
CA HIS A 4 -0.95 -7.17 -15.83
C HIS A 4 -0.40 -6.38 -14.65
N SER A 5 -0.58 -5.06 -14.67
CA SER A 5 -0.05 -4.19 -13.63
C SER A 5 -0.86 -4.34 -12.35
N VAL A 6 -0.17 -4.55 -11.23
CA VAL A 6 -0.76 -4.61 -9.91
C VAL A 6 0.00 -3.73 -8.94
N LEU A 7 -0.71 -3.14 -7.98
CA LEU A 7 -0.10 -2.53 -6.80
C LEU A 7 -0.20 -3.51 -5.63
N GLY A 8 0.80 -3.49 -4.75
CA GLY A 8 0.69 -4.16 -3.46
C GLY A 8 -0.15 -3.34 -2.48
N PRO A 9 -0.81 -3.98 -1.51
CA PRO A 9 -1.33 -3.29 -0.32
C PRO A 9 -0.18 -2.61 0.42
N ILE A 10 -0.51 -1.56 1.15
CA ILE A 10 0.48 -0.85 1.96
C ILE A 10 0.53 -1.49 3.33
N ASP A 11 1.54 -2.32 3.53
CA ASP A 11 1.76 -3.05 4.76
C ASP A 11 3.27 -3.04 5.08
N PRO A 12 3.71 -2.24 6.06
CA PRO A 12 5.11 -2.19 6.43
C PRO A 12 5.61 -3.58 6.82
N GLN A 13 6.70 -4.02 6.21
CA GLN A 13 7.37 -5.27 6.56
C GLN A 13 8.46 -4.98 7.59
N ILE A 14 8.47 -5.75 8.66
CA ILE A 14 9.45 -5.64 9.74
C ILE A 14 10.21 -6.95 9.85
N GLU A 15 11.51 -6.86 10.00
CA GLU A 15 12.35 -8.04 10.20
C GLU A 15 12.21 -8.52 11.65
N ARG A 16 11.83 -9.79 11.80
CA ARG A 16 11.78 -10.48 13.09
C ARG A 16 12.32 -11.90 12.93
N ASP A 17 13.30 -12.24 13.74
CA ASP A 17 13.96 -13.57 13.72
C ASP A 17 14.45 -13.95 12.30
N GLY A 18 15.00 -12.97 11.55
CA GLY A 18 15.48 -13.16 10.17
C GLY A 18 14.37 -13.34 9.12
N LYS A 19 13.12 -13.03 9.47
CA LYS A 19 11.97 -13.09 8.55
C LYS A 19 11.27 -11.74 8.47
N LEU A 20 10.84 -11.37 7.25
CA LEU A 20 9.97 -10.23 7.07
C LEU A 20 8.54 -10.60 7.47
N VAL A 21 7.99 -9.86 8.42
CA VAL A 21 6.61 -10.05 8.91
C VAL A 21 5.78 -8.79 8.71
N PRO A 22 4.50 -8.94 8.29
CA PRO A 22 3.62 -7.80 8.11
C PRO A 22 3.25 -7.14 9.44
N ALA A 23 3.58 -5.87 9.61
CA ALA A 23 3.29 -5.12 10.84
C ALA A 23 1.79 -5.01 11.12
N LEU A 24 0.97 -4.84 10.06
CA LEU A 24 -0.48 -4.71 10.21
C LEU A 24 -1.14 -5.97 10.76
N SER A 25 -0.59 -7.16 10.47
CA SER A 25 -1.10 -8.42 11.02
C SER A 25 -0.95 -8.49 12.55
N TYR A 26 0.16 -7.98 13.07
CA TYR A 26 0.39 -7.89 14.52
C TYR A 26 -0.57 -6.91 15.18
N LEU A 27 -0.71 -5.71 14.59
CA LEU A 27 -1.62 -4.69 15.11
C LEU A 27 -3.07 -5.19 15.11
N ALA A 28 -3.53 -5.81 14.03
CA ALA A 28 -4.89 -6.37 13.93
C ALA A 28 -5.16 -7.46 14.98
N GLN A 29 -4.18 -8.34 15.22
CA GLN A 29 -4.30 -9.36 16.28
C GLN A 29 -4.34 -8.73 17.68
N PHE A 30 -3.48 -7.76 17.94
CA PHE A 30 -3.51 -7.02 19.21
C PHE A 30 -4.84 -6.34 19.44
N ASP A 31 -5.35 -5.59 18.46
CA ASP A 31 -6.63 -4.91 18.55
C ASP A 31 -7.78 -5.88 18.81
N ARG A 32 -7.80 -7.03 18.12
CA ARG A 32 -8.81 -8.09 18.32
C ARG A 32 -8.78 -8.63 19.74
N LEU A 33 -7.59 -8.94 20.26
CA LEU A 33 -7.45 -9.47 21.63
C LEU A 33 -7.81 -8.42 22.68
N ASN A 34 -7.45 -7.16 22.44
CA ASN A 34 -7.78 -6.04 23.31
C ASN A 34 -9.30 -5.80 23.37
N GLU A 35 -10.01 -5.88 22.24
CA GLU A 35 -11.47 -5.79 22.21
C GLU A 35 -12.15 -6.94 22.97
N LYS A 36 -11.63 -8.17 22.85
CA LYS A 36 -12.10 -9.30 23.66
C LYS A 36 -11.86 -9.09 25.16
N ALA A 37 -10.68 -8.54 25.52
CA ALA A 37 -10.37 -8.22 26.92
C ALA A 37 -11.36 -7.20 27.51
N LYS A 38 -11.67 -6.13 26.75
CA LYS A 38 -12.66 -5.12 27.17
C LYS A 38 -14.06 -5.69 27.41
N LYS A 39 -14.42 -6.75 26.67
CA LYS A 39 -15.72 -7.44 26.81
C LYS A 39 -15.71 -8.54 27.87
N GLY A 40 -14.57 -8.87 28.46
CA GLY A 40 -14.43 -10.01 29.37
C GLY A 40 -14.48 -11.37 28.69
N GLU A 41 -14.25 -11.42 27.37
CA GLU A 41 -14.35 -12.62 26.54
C GLU A 41 -12.96 -13.26 26.27
N LEU A 42 -11.91 -12.77 26.94
CA LEU A 42 -10.55 -13.25 26.74
C LEU A 42 -10.35 -14.62 27.37
N THR A 43 -9.91 -15.59 26.58
CA THR A 43 -9.54 -16.91 27.10
C THR A 43 -8.20 -16.86 27.83
N THR A 44 -7.92 -17.84 28.71
CA THR A 44 -6.62 -17.95 29.39
C THR A 44 -5.46 -18.07 28.39
N ALA A 45 -5.64 -18.80 27.29
CA ALA A 45 -4.62 -18.93 26.25
C ALA A 45 -4.35 -17.59 25.56
N GLU A 46 -5.40 -16.82 25.24
CA GLU A 46 -5.27 -15.50 24.64
C GLU A 46 -4.61 -14.48 25.60
N ALA A 47 -4.91 -14.57 26.90
CA ALA A 47 -4.25 -13.73 27.91
C ALA A 47 -2.74 -14.01 27.99
N LEU A 48 -2.33 -15.28 27.92
CA LEU A 48 -0.92 -15.67 27.87
C LEU A 48 -0.22 -15.19 26.60
N LEU A 49 -0.93 -15.14 25.47
CA LEU A 49 -0.39 -14.58 24.22
C LEU A 49 -0.19 -13.06 24.34
N LEU A 50 -1.14 -12.33 24.93
CA LEU A 50 -0.99 -10.90 25.17
C LEU A 50 0.20 -10.56 26.07
N GLN A 51 0.47 -11.36 27.09
CA GLN A 51 1.62 -11.17 27.98
C GLN A 51 2.97 -11.32 27.28
N LYS A 52 3.03 -12.02 26.16
CA LYS A 52 4.26 -12.23 25.37
C LYS A 52 4.52 -11.12 24.36
N LEU A 53 3.57 -10.19 24.16
CA LEU A 53 3.75 -9.09 23.23
C LEU A 53 4.67 -8.02 23.82
N ASP A 54 5.67 -7.64 23.06
CA ASP A 54 6.52 -6.50 23.39
C ASP A 54 5.79 -5.21 22.99
N LEU A 55 5.46 -4.38 23.97
CA LEU A 55 4.77 -3.10 23.73
C LEU A 55 5.65 -2.11 22.97
N ALA A 56 6.97 -2.16 23.11
CA ALA A 56 7.88 -1.29 22.37
C ALA A 56 7.90 -1.69 20.88
N GLU A 57 7.92 -2.99 20.60
CA GLU A 57 7.81 -3.52 19.23
C GLU A 57 6.44 -3.13 18.61
N LEU A 58 5.36 -3.28 19.37
CA LEU A 58 4.02 -2.91 18.92
C LEU A 58 3.95 -1.42 18.54
N HIS A 59 4.55 -0.57 19.36
CA HIS A 59 4.61 0.86 19.08
C HIS A 59 5.43 1.17 17.82
N GLN A 60 6.52 0.46 17.54
CA GLN A 60 7.24 0.59 16.28
C GLN A 60 6.37 0.22 15.07
N PHE A 61 5.51 -0.80 15.20
CA PHE A 61 4.54 -1.16 14.14
C PHE A 61 3.51 -0.06 13.89
N GLU A 62 3.02 0.58 14.96
CA GLU A 62 2.13 1.74 14.86
C GLU A 62 2.81 2.91 14.15
N LEU A 63 4.05 3.23 14.53
CA LEU A 63 4.82 4.31 13.91
C LEU A 63 5.07 4.03 12.42
N ALA A 64 5.42 2.80 12.05
CA ALA A 64 5.63 2.40 10.66
C ALA A 64 4.35 2.54 9.83
N ARG A 65 3.21 2.10 10.36
CA ARG A 65 1.88 2.28 9.74
C ARG A 65 1.57 3.76 9.53
N ASP A 66 1.71 4.56 10.56
CA ASP A 66 1.33 5.98 10.54
C ASP A 66 2.24 6.80 9.61
N LEU A 67 3.54 6.48 9.57
CA LEU A 67 4.48 7.04 8.60
C LEU A 67 4.05 6.71 7.16
N THR A 68 3.72 5.46 6.90
CA THR A 68 3.30 5.00 5.56
C THR A 68 2.03 5.73 5.10
N ILE A 69 1.04 5.86 5.98
CA ILE A 69 -0.20 6.61 5.71
C ILE A 69 0.12 8.09 5.44
N SER A 70 1.01 8.69 6.23
CA SER A 70 1.41 10.10 6.08
C SER A 70 2.10 10.36 4.75
N LEU A 71 3.08 9.52 4.38
CA LEU A 71 3.79 9.62 3.11
C LEU A 71 2.85 9.45 1.92
N LEU A 72 1.97 8.46 1.97
CA LEU A 72 1.00 8.24 0.89
C LEU A 72 0.03 9.41 0.73
N LYS A 73 -0.46 9.98 1.83
CA LYS A 73 -1.29 11.20 1.78
C LYS A 73 -0.54 12.35 1.10
N GLN A 74 0.71 12.56 1.48
CA GLN A 74 1.55 13.59 0.88
C GLN A 74 1.73 13.34 -0.62
N TRP A 75 2.10 12.15 -1.03
CA TRP A 75 2.35 11.82 -2.44
C TRP A 75 1.08 11.88 -3.29
N LEU A 76 -0.03 11.36 -2.80
CA LEU A 76 -1.31 11.47 -3.50
C LEU A 76 -1.70 12.94 -3.70
N THR A 77 -1.55 13.78 -2.68
CA THR A 77 -1.90 15.20 -2.75
C THR A 77 -0.97 15.96 -3.70
N THR A 78 0.35 15.71 -3.59
CA THR A 78 1.37 16.44 -4.35
C THR A 78 1.43 16.01 -5.81
N TYR A 79 1.30 14.71 -6.09
CA TYR A 79 1.53 14.18 -7.43
C TYR A 79 0.25 13.72 -8.11
N LYS A 80 -0.54 12.85 -7.46
CA LYS A 80 -1.71 12.25 -8.10
C LYS A 80 -2.86 13.21 -8.30
N PHE A 81 -3.08 14.10 -7.33
CA PHE A 81 -4.19 15.07 -7.35
C PHE A 81 -3.78 16.48 -7.73
N LYS A 82 -2.53 16.70 -8.19
CA LYS A 82 -2.05 18.04 -8.58
C LYS A 82 -2.95 18.72 -9.62
N ASP A 83 -3.41 17.95 -10.60
CA ASP A 83 -4.21 18.43 -11.73
C ASP A 83 -5.72 18.17 -11.54
N TRP A 84 -6.14 17.73 -10.36
CA TRP A 84 -7.56 17.56 -10.05
C TRP A 84 -8.17 18.89 -9.64
N ASN A 85 -8.68 19.63 -10.63
CA ASN A 85 -9.17 21.00 -10.46
C ASN A 85 -10.69 21.09 -10.32
N GLU A 86 -11.42 20.07 -10.77
CA GLU A 86 -12.88 20.05 -10.75
C GLU A 86 -13.39 18.65 -10.43
N THR A 87 -14.51 18.57 -9.69
CA THR A 87 -15.18 17.30 -9.41
C THR A 87 -15.93 16.79 -10.66
N GLU A 88 -15.84 15.48 -10.93
CA GLU A 88 -16.38 14.90 -12.15
C GLU A 88 -17.92 15.05 -12.26
N THR A 89 -18.65 14.80 -11.17
CA THR A 89 -20.11 14.77 -11.16
C THR A 89 -20.76 16.15 -11.00
N ARG A 90 -20.26 16.95 -10.06
CA ARG A 90 -20.91 18.22 -9.67
C ARG A 90 -20.25 19.46 -10.31
N LYS A 91 -19.15 19.27 -11.03
CA LYS A 91 -18.39 20.37 -11.64
C LYS A 91 -18.03 21.50 -10.65
N ILE A 92 -17.68 21.13 -9.42
CA ILE A 92 -17.29 22.05 -8.36
C ILE A 92 -15.77 22.18 -8.33
N PRO A 93 -15.22 23.40 -8.19
CA PRO A 93 -13.77 23.58 -8.02
C PRO A 93 -13.22 22.79 -6.84
N VAL A 94 -12.13 22.09 -7.07
CA VAL A 94 -11.48 21.22 -6.05
C VAL A 94 -10.49 22.05 -5.25
N THR A 95 -10.72 22.13 -3.96
CA THR A 95 -9.83 22.82 -3.01
C THR A 95 -8.70 21.89 -2.53
N GLN A 96 -7.63 22.47 -2.00
CA GLN A 96 -6.54 21.72 -1.36
C GLN A 96 -7.05 20.79 -0.24
N LYS A 97 -7.98 21.28 0.58
CA LYS A 97 -8.61 20.46 1.65
C LYS A 97 -9.37 19.23 1.10
N MET A 98 -9.97 19.35 -0.07
CA MET A 98 -10.65 18.22 -0.73
C MET A 98 -9.63 17.20 -1.23
N ARG A 99 -8.50 17.60 -1.79
CA ARG A 99 -7.39 16.73 -2.19
C ARG A 99 -6.83 15.97 -1.00
N GLU A 100 -6.54 16.66 0.09
CA GLU A 100 -6.03 16.06 1.33
C GLU A 100 -7.02 15.06 1.95
N LYS A 101 -8.30 15.42 2.02
CA LYS A 101 -9.36 14.52 2.50
C LYS A 101 -9.44 13.26 1.64
N ARG A 102 -9.37 13.41 0.33
CA ARG A 102 -9.41 12.28 -0.61
C ARG A 102 -8.17 11.40 -0.51
N ALA A 103 -7.00 12.01 -0.41
CA ALA A 103 -5.73 11.31 -0.17
C ALA A 103 -5.78 10.49 1.12
N ALA A 104 -6.31 11.07 2.21
CA ALA A 104 -6.46 10.37 3.47
C ALA A 104 -7.42 9.17 3.39
N GLN A 105 -8.52 9.27 2.64
CA GLN A 105 -9.45 8.16 2.41
C GLN A 105 -8.77 7.00 1.68
N ILE A 106 -8.04 7.30 0.61
CA ILE A 106 -7.34 6.29 -0.19
C ILE A 106 -6.20 5.65 0.61
N ALA A 107 -5.41 6.46 1.33
CA ALA A 107 -4.33 5.96 2.16
C ALA A 107 -4.83 4.98 3.23
N ARG A 108 -5.95 5.29 3.88
CA ARG A 108 -6.58 4.37 4.83
C ARG A 108 -7.06 3.09 4.15
N ALA A 109 -7.78 3.20 3.02
CA ALA A 109 -8.30 2.04 2.31
C ALA A 109 -7.19 1.10 1.81
N LEU A 110 -6.05 1.63 1.38
CA LEU A 110 -4.89 0.83 0.96
C LEU A 110 -4.13 0.20 2.14
N ASN A 111 -4.27 0.76 3.34
CA ASN A 111 -3.67 0.26 4.58
C ASN A 111 -4.63 -0.65 5.38
N GLU A 112 -5.84 -0.91 4.89
CA GLU A 112 -6.86 -1.70 5.58
C GLU A 112 -6.56 -3.19 5.40
N HIS A 113 -5.95 -3.80 6.42
CA HIS A 113 -5.49 -5.20 6.38
C HIS A 113 -6.61 -6.19 6.01
N ASP A 114 -7.76 -6.08 6.65
CA ASP A 114 -8.89 -7.02 6.47
C ASP A 114 -9.49 -6.92 5.06
N ARG A 115 -9.36 -5.78 4.40
CA ARG A 115 -9.84 -5.59 3.03
C ARG A 115 -9.03 -6.39 2.02
N TRP A 116 -7.71 -6.44 2.20
CA TRP A 116 -6.81 -7.06 1.24
C TRP A 116 -6.46 -8.50 1.59
N LEU A 117 -6.63 -8.92 2.85
CA LEU A 117 -6.44 -10.27 3.38
C LEU A 117 -5.01 -10.85 3.26
N SER A 118 -4.16 -10.27 2.44
CA SER A 118 -2.79 -10.73 2.20
C SER A 118 -1.93 -9.60 1.65
N HIS A 119 -0.71 -9.48 2.16
CA HIS A 119 0.30 -8.56 1.60
C HIS A 119 0.63 -8.88 0.14
N GLY A 120 0.59 -10.15 -0.25
CA GLY A 120 0.84 -10.59 -1.64
C GLY A 120 -0.34 -10.40 -2.60
N ARG A 121 -1.49 -9.90 -2.14
CA ARG A 121 -2.64 -9.68 -3.01
C ARG A 121 -2.43 -8.46 -3.90
N GLY A 122 -2.35 -8.70 -5.21
CA GLY A 122 -2.26 -7.61 -6.18
C GLY A 122 -3.56 -6.81 -6.30
N ILE A 123 -3.47 -5.49 -6.21
CA ILE A 123 -4.58 -4.56 -6.43
C ILE A 123 -4.56 -4.17 -7.91
N SER A 124 -5.51 -4.67 -8.67
CA SER A 124 -5.61 -4.45 -10.11
C SER A 124 -6.03 -3.01 -10.45
N MET A 125 -5.82 -2.62 -11.71
CA MET A 125 -6.30 -1.35 -12.25
C MET A 125 -7.82 -1.20 -12.07
N ASN A 126 -8.59 -2.26 -12.28
CA ASN A 126 -10.05 -2.24 -12.11
C ASN A 126 -10.43 -1.97 -10.66
N THR A 127 -9.80 -2.64 -9.70
CA THR A 127 -10.01 -2.37 -8.27
C THR A 127 -9.72 -0.90 -7.91
N LEU A 128 -8.62 -0.34 -8.45
CA LEU A 128 -8.29 1.07 -8.24
C LEU A 128 -9.34 2.02 -8.81
N ARG A 129 -9.87 1.71 -10.00
CA ARG A 129 -10.91 2.51 -10.68
C ARG A 129 -12.28 2.35 -10.01
N GLU A 130 -12.71 1.13 -9.75
CA GLU A 130 -14.07 0.82 -9.31
C GLU A 130 -14.27 0.98 -7.82
N GLU A 131 -13.34 0.49 -7.01
CA GLU A 131 -13.49 0.54 -5.55
C GLU A 131 -12.87 1.81 -4.95
N LEU A 132 -11.65 2.16 -5.38
CA LEU A 132 -10.96 3.33 -4.86
C LEU A 132 -11.26 4.61 -5.67
N LYS A 133 -12.04 4.51 -6.77
CA LYS A 133 -12.39 5.65 -7.63
C LYS A 133 -11.18 6.52 -7.99
N LEU A 134 -10.05 5.87 -8.26
CA LEU A 134 -8.84 6.51 -8.74
C LEU A 134 -8.86 6.55 -10.27
N LYS A 135 -8.59 7.70 -10.85
CA LYS A 135 -8.35 7.81 -12.28
C LYS A 135 -6.99 7.16 -12.59
N VAL A 136 -7.00 6.04 -13.26
CA VAL A 136 -5.81 5.31 -13.70
C VAL A 136 -5.88 5.16 -15.21
N ASP A 137 -4.85 5.65 -15.92
CA ASP A 137 -4.79 5.53 -17.37
C ASP A 137 -4.32 4.13 -17.75
N ASP A 138 -4.95 3.56 -18.77
CA ASP A 138 -4.56 2.28 -19.35
C ASP A 138 -3.62 2.52 -20.51
N PHE A 139 -2.33 2.24 -20.31
CA PHE A 139 -1.34 2.44 -21.36
C PHE A 139 -1.33 1.33 -22.40
N SER A 140 -2.08 0.24 -22.20
CA SER A 140 -2.21 -0.82 -23.20
C SER A 140 -2.98 -0.36 -24.45
N GLU A 141 -3.78 0.71 -24.33
CA GLU A 141 -4.45 1.36 -25.46
C GLU A 141 -3.45 1.97 -26.48
N ASN A 142 -2.27 2.38 -25.99
CA ASN A 142 -1.17 2.83 -26.84
C ASN A 142 -0.19 1.66 -27.09
N LYS A 143 -0.32 1.00 -28.26
CA LYS A 143 0.47 -0.19 -28.60
C LYS A 143 1.97 0.04 -28.58
N GLU A 144 2.45 1.20 -29.01
CA GLU A 144 3.88 1.53 -29.04
C GLU A 144 4.42 1.70 -27.61
N LEU A 145 3.73 2.48 -26.78
CA LEU A 145 4.07 2.65 -25.38
C LEU A 145 4.03 1.32 -24.63
N HIS A 146 2.99 0.51 -24.86
CA HIS A 146 2.85 -0.80 -24.24
C HIS A 146 4.02 -1.72 -24.60
N ALA A 147 4.37 -1.82 -25.88
CA ALA A 147 5.52 -2.62 -26.34
C ALA A 147 6.83 -2.12 -25.72
N THR A 148 7.04 -0.80 -25.67
CA THR A 148 8.24 -0.20 -25.08
C THR A 148 8.37 -0.54 -23.59
N VAL A 149 7.28 -0.39 -22.82
CA VAL A 149 7.27 -0.71 -21.38
C VAL A 149 7.55 -2.20 -21.16
N TRP A 150 6.94 -3.08 -21.94
CA TRP A 150 7.17 -4.53 -21.83
C TRP A 150 8.60 -4.93 -22.20
N ASN A 151 9.14 -4.41 -23.29
CA ASN A 151 10.53 -4.66 -23.70
C ASN A 151 11.50 -4.19 -22.60
N TYR A 152 11.28 -3.02 -22.04
CA TYR A 152 12.08 -2.51 -20.94
C TYR A 152 11.97 -3.41 -19.69
N LEU A 153 10.77 -3.84 -19.31
CA LEU A 153 10.56 -4.75 -18.18
C LEU A 153 11.31 -6.08 -18.38
N TRP A 154 11.23 -6.67 -19.58
CA TRP A 154 11.95 -7.91 -19.90
C TRP A 154 13.46 -7.72 -19.87
N PHE A 155 13.96 -6.62 -20.41
CA PHE A 155 15.37 -6.27 -20.34
C PHE A 155 15.86 -6.17 -18.89
N MET A 156 15.13 -5.46 -18.03
CA MET A 156 15.47 -5.31 -16.62
C MET A 156 15.44 -6.64 -15.87
N ARG A 157 14.43 -7.48 -16.13
CA ARG A 157 14.33 -8.81 -15.52
C ARG A 157 15.45 -9.74 -15.96
N ASP A 158 15.86 -9.70 -17.23
CA ASP A 158 16.99 -10.47 -17.72
C ASP A 158 18.31 -9.99 -17.07
N HIS A 159 18.51 -8.68 -16.95
CA HIS A 159 19.65 -8.10 -16.27
C HIS A 159 19.73 -8.56 -14.80
N MET A 160 18.63 -8.47 -14.03
CA MET A 160 18.58 -8.91 -12.64
C MET A 160 18.83 -10.41 -12.47
N ARG A 161 18.43 -11.23 -13.43
CA ARG A 161 18.73 -12.68 -13.40
C ARG A 161 20.21 -13.00 -13.59
N ARG A 162 20.92 -12.16 -14.36
CA ARG A 162 22.37 -12.34 -14.62
C ARG A 162 23.22 -11.80 -13.47
N ILE A 163 22.77 -10.76 -12.84
CA ILE A 163 23.39 -10.18 -11.64
C ILE A 163 22.49 -10.54 -10.46
N PRO A 164 22.91 -11.46 -9.57
CA PRO A 164 22.10 -11.86 -8.42
C PRO A 164 21.91 -10.67 -7.47
N THR A 165 20.82 -9.96 -7.66
CA THR A 165 20.42 -8.81 -6.82
C THR A 165 18.91 -8.86 -6.58
N ASP A 166 18.50 -8.60 -5.35
CA ASP A 166 17.10 -8.57 -4.95
C ASP A 166 16.42 -7.23 -5.27
N SER A 167 17.23 -6.20 -5.52
CA SER A 167 16.76 -4.86 -5.87
C SER A 167 17.68 -4.19 -6.87
N PHE A 168 17.09 -3.41 -7.77
CA PHE A 168 17.81 -2.64 -8.78
C PHE A 168 17.14 -1.28 -8.98
N VAL A 169 17.95 -0.22 -8.97
CA VAL A 169 17.53 1.14 -9.31
C VAL A 169 18.22 1.56 -10.59
N HIS A 170 17.43 1.80 -11.64
CA HIS A 170 17.91 2.30 -12.91
C HIS A 170 17.53 3.77 -13.09
N SER A 171 18.47 4.60 -13.45
CA SER A 171 18.24 6.02 -13.75
C SER A 171 19.09 6.47 -14.95
N LEU A 172 18.72 7.60 -15.56
CA LEU A 172 19.49 8.19 -16.67
C LEU A 172 20.94 8.53 -16.32
N ALA A 173 21.29 8.59 -15.05
CA ALA A 173 22.66 8.86 -14.60
C ALA A 173 23.56 7.60 -14.57
N PHE A 174 23.01 6.42 -14.78
CA PHE A 174 23.70 5.14 -14.76
C PHE A 174 23.44 4.37 -16.06
N PHE A 175 23.96 4.91 -17.14
CA PHE A 175 24.18 4.24 -18.41
C PHE A 175 25.66 3.94 -18.58
#